data_f59cf432161bdb03c7e495f71b43ebe9
#
_entry.id   f59cf432161bdb03c7e495f71b43ebe9
#
_cell.length_a   1.000
_cell.length_b   1.000
_cell.length_c   1.000
_cell.angle_alpha   90.00
_cell.angle_beta   90.00
_cell.angle_gamma   90.00
#
_symmetry.space_group_name_H-M   'P 1'
#
loop_
_entity.id
_entity.type
_entity.pdbx_description
1 polymer ?
#
loop_
_entity_poly.entity_id
_entity_poly.type
_entity_poly.pdbx_seq_one_letter_code
_entity_poly.pdbx_strand_id
1 'polypeptide(L)'
;MKASERLLKYAVIYTGSDEDHAEQTPSTPEQMTLAQVLAKDMRDIGLTDVSVDAHAYVYGFLPATADREQCPPIGFIAHIDIVNEFGTSEIHPQIVKEYDGGEIALGTSGRTLDTVQFPDLKQAIGKTVITTDGTTVLGADDKAGVAEILT
;
A
#
# COMPACT_ATOMS: atom_id res chain seq x y z
N MET A 1 -2.07 -11.74 -9.65
CA MET A 1 -1.56 -11.55 -8.26
C MET A 1 -2.72 -11.04 -7.43
N LYS A 2 -2.94 -11.54 -6.21
CA LYS A 2 -4.03 -11.06 -5.33
C LYS A 2 -3.67 -9.71 -4.73
N ALA A 3 -4.66 -8.90 -4.32
CA ALA A 3 -4.44 -7.61 -3.67
C ALA A 3 -3.53 -7.72 -2.43
N SER A 4 -3.74 -8.73 -1.59
CA SER A 4 -2.88 -8.98 -0.43
C SER A 4 -1.41 -9.29 -0.78
N GLU A 5 -1.16 -9.98 -1.90
CA GLU A 5 0.20 -10.25 -2.39
C GLU A 5 0.85 -8.98 -2.93
N ARG A 6 0.06 -8.11 -3.60
CA ARG A 6 0.54 -6.80 -4.04
C ARG A 6 0.84 -5.89 -2.85
N LEU A 7 -0.06 -5.83 -1.85
CA LEU A 7 0.18 -5.06 -0.64
C LEU A 7 1.50 -5.46 0.02
N LEU A 8 1.74 -6.75 0.22
CA LEU A 8 3.00 -7.25 0.80
C LEU A 8 4.23 -6.85 -0.02
N LYS A 9 4.11 -6.88 -1.35
CA LYS A 9 5.18 -6.43 -2.27
C LYS A 9 5.47 -4.94 -2.14
N TYR A 10 4.43 -4.11 -2.01
CA TYR A 10 4.58 -2.66 -1.95
C TYR A 10 4.92 -2.16 -0.55
N ALA A 11 4.39 -2.81 0.49
CA ALA A 11 4.62 -2.41 1.88
C ALA A 11 6.10 -2.41 2.27
N VAL A 12 6.87 -3.39 1.79
CA VAL A 12 8.31 -3.49 2.11
C VAL A 12 9.18 -2.41 1.44
N ILE A 13 8.64 -1.67 0.49
CA ILE A 13 9.32 -0.51 -0.11
C ILE A 13 8.97 0.70 0.76
N TYR A 14 9.94 1.20 1.51
CA TYR A 14 9.75 2.39 2.33
C TYR A 14 9.47 3.62 1.45
N THR A 15 8.48 4.41 1.83
CA THR A 15 8.07 5.62 1.10
C THR A 15 7.68 6.74 2.07
N GLY A 16 8.37 6.81 3.21
CA GLY A 16 8.10 7.83 4.24
C GLY A 16 8.21 9.24 3.68
N SER A 17 7.25 10.09 4.03
CA SER A 17 7.31 11.51 3.72
C SER A 17 8.30 12.22 4.65
N ASP A 18 8.98 13.22 4.14
CA ASP A 18 9.89 14.07 4.88
C ASP A 18 9.27 15.47 5.05
N GLU A 19 8.90 15.80 6.30
CA GLU A 19 8.26 17.08 6.63
C GLU A 19 9.24 18.26 6.52
N ASP A 20 10.54 18.01 6.69
CA ASP A 20 11.59 19.03 6.54
C ASP A 20 11.80 19.44 5.08
N HIS A 21 11.25 18.65 4.14
CA HIS A 21 11.30 18.91 2.69
C HIS A 21 9.88 18.99 2.08
N ALA A 22 8.92 19.54 2.82
CA ALA A 22 7.51 19.65 2.41
C ALA A 22 7.27 20.50 1.14
N GLU A 23 8.23 21.33 0.75
CA GLU A 23 8.18 22.13 -0.49
C GLU A 23 8.57 21.31 -1.74
N GLN A 24 9.04 20.08 -1.55
CA GLN A 24 9.51 19.20 -2.63
C GLN A 24 8.59 17.99 -2.80
N THR A 25 8.30 17.61 -4.03
CA THR A 25 7.55 16.37 -4.37
C THR A 25 8.31 15.60 -5.45
N PRO A 26 8.70 14.33 -5.22
CA PRO A 26 8.57 13.60 -3.96
C PRO A 26 9.50 14.17 -2.87
N SER A 27 9.07 14.11 -1.60
CA SER A 27 9.89 14.58 -0.47
C SER A 27 11.05 13.63 -0.15
N THR A 28 10.95 12.36 -0.61
CA THR A 28 12.01 11.34 -0.47
C THR A 28 12.20 10.57 -1.78
N PRO A 29 13.45 10.16 -2.12
CA PRO A 29 13.73 9.42 -3.35
C PRO A 29 13.12 8.03 -3.39
N GLU A 30 12.82 7.45 -2.24
CA GLU A 30 12.19 6.12 -2.10
C GLU A 30 10.78 6.09 -2.68
N GLN A 31 10.06 7.20 -2.67
CA GLN A 31 8.74 7.33 -3.30
C GLN A 31 8.86 7.10 -4.82
N MET A 32 9.92 7.61 -5.45
CA MET A 32 10.21 7.32 -6.87
C MET A 32 10.50 5.84 -7.11
N THR A 33 11.15 5.18 -6.16
CA THR A 33 11.43 3.72 -6.26
C THR A 33 10.14 2.92 -6.34
N LEU A 34 9.16 3.21 -5.46
CA LEU A 34 7.85 2.55 -5.54
C LEU A 34 7.12 2.92 -6.83
N ALA A 35 7.16 4.19 -7.24
CA ALA A 35 6.52 4.64 -8.49
C ALA A 35 6.99 3.84 -9.71
N GLN A 36 8.29 3.55 -9.82
CA GLN A 36 8.83 2.74 -10.90
C GLN A 36 8.37 1.28 -10.84
N VAL A 37 8.26 0.71 -9.64
CA VAL A 37 7.71 -0.65 -9.45
C VAL A 37 6.25 -0.70 -9.89
N LEU A 38 5.44 0.29 -9.52
CA LEU A 38 4.04 0.38 -9.91
C LEU A 38 3.88 0.53 -11.42
N ALA A 39 4.67 1.39 -12.05
CA ALA A 39 4.64 1.55 -13.50
C ALA A 39 4.97 0.25 -14.25
N LYS A 40 5.92 -0.54 -13.71
CA LYS A 40 6.20 -1.87 -14.25
C LYS A 40 4.99 -2.79 -14.10
N ASP A 41 4.40 -2.86 -12.91
CA ASP A 41 3.25 -3.72 -12.63
C ASP A 41 2.03 -3.34 -13.48
N MET A 42 1.79 -2.04 -13.69
CA MET A 42 0.74 -1.55 -14.59
C MET A 42 0.93 -2.07 -16.02
N ARG A 43 2.16 -2.03 -16.54
CA ARG A 43 2.45 -2.58 -17.88
C ARG A 43 2.27 -4.09 -17.91
N ASP A 44 2.73 -4.79 -16.88
CA ASP A 44 2.64 -6.25 -16.79
C ASP A 44 1.18 -6.76 -16.76
N ILE A 45 0.25 -5.94 -16.26
CA ILE A 45 -1.19 -6.27 -16.26
C ILE A 45 -1.95 -5.71 -17.47
N GLY A 46 -1.26 -5.06 -18.41
CA GLY A 46 -1.80 -4.66 -19.68
C GLY A 46 -2.37 -3.24 -19.75
N LEU A 47 -2.06 -2.35 -18.79
CA LEU A 47 -2.40 -0.94 -18.92
C LEU A 47 -1.56 -0.29 -20.02
N THR A 48 -2.17 0.65 -20.73
CA THR A 48 -1.52 1.49 -21.75
C THR A 48 -1.18 2.87 -21.18
N ASP A 49 -0.42 3.66 -21.93
CA ASP A 49 -0.03 5.03 -21.59
C ASP A 49 0.58 5.16 -20.17
N VAL A 50 1.29 4.11 -19.75
CA VAL A 50 1.90 4.09 -18.42
C VAL A 50 3.09 5.03 -18.36
N SER A 51 3.00 6.02 -17.50
CA SER A 51 4.04 7.02 -17.26
C SER A 51 4.29 7.26 -15.77
N VAL A 52 5.49 7.73 -15.47
CA VAL A 52 5.87 8.27 -14.14
C VAL A 52 6.43 9.65 -14.38
N ASP A 53 5.92 10.65 -13.69
CA ASP A 53 6.42 12.00 -13.80
C ASP A 53 7.53 12.32 -12.77
N ALA A 54 8.05 13.55 -12.82
CA ALA A 54 9.11 13.98 -11.91
C ALA A 54 8.67 14.09 -10.45
N HIS A 55 7.37 14.08 -10.17
CA HIS A 55 6.78 14.15 -8.85
C HIS A 55 6.39 12.77 -8.29
N ALA A 56 6.85 11.68 -8.95
CA ALA A 56 6.51 10.30 -8.62
C ALA A 56 5.02 9.94 -8.79
N TYR A 57 4.24 10.75 -9.54
CA TYR A 57 2.90 10.35 -9.92
C TYR A 57 2.96 9.30 -11.02
N VAL A 58 2.22 8.22 -10.81
CA VAL A 58 2.13 7.09 -11.75
C VAL A 58 0.76 7.11 -12.41
N TYR A 59 0.75 7.14 -13.71
CA TYR A 59 -0.46 7.09 -14.52
C TYR A 59 -0.48 5.82 -15.35
N GLY A 60 -1.66 5.27 -15.55
CA GLY A 60 -1.90 4.18 -16.46
C GLY A 60 -3.35 4.20 -16.92
N PHE A 61 -3.62 3.76 -18.13
CA PHE A 61 -4.94 3.73 -18.73
C PHE A 61 -5.32 2.30 -19.09
N LEU A 62 -6.52 1.89 -18.66
CA LEU A 62 -7.15 0.66 -19.10
C LEU A 62 -8.20 1.01 -20.16
N PRO A 63 -7.99 0.62 -21.43
CA PRO A 63 -8.95 0.91 -22.48
C PRO A 63 -10.34 0.31 -22.19
N ALA A 64 -11.37 0.97 -22.67
CA ALA A 64 -12.72 0.47 -22.58
C ALA A 64 -12.85 -0.91 -23.27
N THR A 65 -13.72 -1.76 -22.74
CA THR A 65 -14.12 -2.98 -23.44
C THR A 65 -14.95 -2.62 -24.68
N ALA A 66 -15.00 -3.54 -25.65
CA ALA A 66 -15.79 -3.37 -26.86
C ALA A 66 -17.24 -2.95 -26.53
N ASP A 67 -17.80 -2.06 -27.31
CA ASP A 67 -19.13 -1.47 -27.16
C ASP A 67 -19.29 -0.53 -25.95
N ARG A 68 -18.18 -0.15 -25.29
CA ARG A 68 -18.18 0.77 -24.12
C ARG A 68 -17.33 2.02 -24.32
N GLU A 69 -16.78 2.24 -25.50
CA GLU A 69 -15.90 3.38 -25.80
C GLU A 69 -16.58 4.74 -25.63
N GLN A 70 -17.92 4.77 -25.64
CA GLN A 70 -18.74 5.97 -25.42
C GLN A 70 -19.04 6.25 -23.95
N CYS A 71 -18.66 5.34 -23.03
CA CYS A 71 -18.86 5.56 -21.60
C CYS A 71 -17.83 6.57 -21.09
N PRO A 72 -18.20 7.45 -20.15
CA PRO A 72 -17.23 8.32 -19.50
C PRO A 72 -16.15 7.50 -18.79
N PRO A 73 -14.88 7.94 -18.83
CA PRO A 73 -13.83 7.28 -18.08
C PRO A 73 -14.04 7.43 -16.57
N ILE A 74 -13.63 6.41 -15.82
CA ILE A 74 -13.62 6.43 -14.36
C ILE A 74 -12.16 6.45 -13.92
N GLY A 75 -11.81 7.39 -13.02
CA GLY A 75 -10.47 7.45 -12.42
C GLY A 75 -10.46 6.85 -11.01
N PHE A 76 -9.41 6.10 -10.72
CA PHE A 76 -9.09 5.63 -9.38
C PHE A 76 -7.78 6.29 -8.93
N ILE A 77 -7.70 6.70 -7.67
CA ILE A 77 -6.55 7.40 -7.11
C ILE A 77 -6.24 6.78 -5.75
N ALA A 78 -4.96 6.54 -5.49
CA ALA A 78 -4.43 6.13 -4.20
C ALA A 78 -3.04 6.75 -4.03
N HIS A 79 -2.65 7.13 -2.79
CA HIS A 79 -1.33 7.68 -2.55
C HIS A 79 -0.31 6.58 -2.21
N ILE A 80 0.98 6.88 -2.42
CA ILE A 80 2.08 5.94 -2.24
C ILE A 80 2.99 6.26 -1.05
N ASP A 81 2.92 7.49 -0.55
CA ASP A 81 3.68 7.90 0.62
C ASP A 81 3.07 7.37 1.92
N ILE A 82 3.89 7.28 2.95
CA ILE A 82 3.49 6.87 4.29
C ILE A 82 4.03 7.87 5.32
N VAL A 83 3.44 7.88 6.51
CA VAL A 83 3.96 8.66 7.65
C VAL A 83 5.34 8.12 8.07
N ASN A 84 6.21 9.03 8.51
CA ASN A 84 7.58 8.72 8.97
C ASN A 84 7.69 8.92 10.49
N GLU A 85 6.97 8.10 11.28
CA GLU A 85 6.90 8.27 12.74
C GLU A 85 7.96 7.47 13.51
N PHE A 86 8.58 6.45 12.91
CA PHE A 86 9.39 5.48 13.65
C PHE A 86 10.89 5.54 13.36
N GLY A 87 11.34 6.40 12.45
CA GLY A 87 12.75 6.62 12.15
C GLY A 87 13.51 5.39 11.60
N THR A 88 12.81 4.36 11.14
CA THR A 88 13.37 3.19 10.47
C THR A 88 12.66 2.92 9.14
N SER A 89 13.43 2.52 8.15
CA SER A 89 12.94 2.20 6.81
C SER A 89 12.72 0.70 6.56
N GLU A 90 13.03 -0.16 7.53
CA GLU A 90 12.82 -1.60 7.40
C GLU A 90 11.41 -1.99 7.85
N ILE A 91 10.56 -2.35 6.91
CA ILE A 91 9.17 -2.75 7.16
C ILE A 91 9.08 -4.27 7.10
N HIS A 92 8.62 -4.89 8.19
CA HIS A 92 8.50 -6.34 8.34
C HIS A 92 7.02 -6.75 8.47
N PRO A 93 6.33 -7.05 7.35
CA PRO A 93 4.94 -7.48 7.40
C PRO A 93 4.79 -8.85 8.07
N GLN A 94 3.74 -9.01 8.89
CA GLN A 94 3.29 -10.27 9.47
C GLN A 94 1.94 -10.67 8.89
N ILE A 95 1.71 -11.98 8.75
CA ILE A 95 0.45 -12.52 8.26
C ILE A 95 -0.17 -13.40 9.35
N VAL A 96 -1.30 -12.99 9.88
CA VAL A 96 -2.11 -13.74 10.83
C VAL A 96 -3.28 -14.37 10.06
N LYS A 97 -3.21 -15.68 9.84
CA LYS A 97 -4.26 -16.43 9.14
C LYS A 97 -5.38 -16.80 10.10
N GLU A 98 -6.62 -16.79 9.59
CA GLU A 98 -7.80 -17.24 10.33
C GLU A 98 -7.86 -16.62 11.74
N TYR A 99 -7.69 -15.28 11.80
CA TYR A 99 -7.65 -14.55 13.06
C TYR A 99 -8.80 -14.97 13.99
N ASP A 100 -8.50 -15.38 15.20
CA ASP A 100 -9.45 -15.96 16.15
C ASP A 100 -10.14 -14.91 17.05
N GLY A 101 -9.74 -13.64 16.98
CA GLY A 101 -10.23 -12.56 17.84
C GLY A 101 -9.41 -12.34 19.11
N GLY A 102 -8.34 -13.09 19.32
CA GLY A 102 -7.39 -12.93 20.40
C GLY A 102 -6.39 -11.79 20.18
N GLU A 103 -5.41 -11.70 21.06
CA GLU A 103 -4.32 -10.74 20.96
C GLU A 103 -3.35 -11.13 19.84
N ILE A 104 -2.96 -10.16 19.02
CA ILE A 104 -1.91 -10.30 17.99
C ILE A 104 -0.62 -9.66 18.51
N ALA A 105 0.40 -10.46 18.79
CA ALA A 105 1.71 -9.95 19.12
C ALA A 105 2.39 -9.39 17.86
N LEU A 106 2.99 -8.20 17.96
CA LEU A 106 3.69 -7.55 16.85
C LEU A 106 5.20 -7.84 16.96
N GLY A 107 5.62 -8.97 16.36
CA GLY A 107 6.99 -9.43 16.41
C GLY A 107 7.53 -9.56 17.83
N THR A 108 8.69 -8.98 18.07
CA THR A 108 9.35 -8.93 19.38
C THR A 108 9.32 -7.51 20.00
N SER A 109 8.53 -6.60 19.44
CA SER A 109 8.45 -5.19 19.88
C SER A 109 7.83 -5.02 21.29
N GLY A 110 7.17 -6.05 21.81
CA GLY A 110 6.36 -5.97 23.04
C GLY A 110 5.02 -5.27 22.85
N ARG A 111 4.69 -4.88 21.62
CA ARG A 111 3.38 -4.29 21.26
C ARG A 111 2.40 -5.37 20.85
N THR A 112 1.12 -5.12 21.09
CA THR A 112 0.04 -6.03 20.71
C THR A 112 -1.14 -5.26 20.12
N LEU A 113 -1.93 -5.96 19.33
CA LEU A 113 -3.25 -5.50 18.87
C LEU A 113 -4.30 -6.43 19.42
N ASP A 114 -5.36 -5.88 19.99
CA ASP A 114 -6.50 -6.65 20.48
C ASP A 114 -7.84 -5.97 20.16
N THR A 115 -8.92 -6.69 20.35
CA THR A 115 -10.28 -6.22 20.06
C THR A 115 -10.86 -5.27 21.11
N VAL A 116 -10.14 -5.00 22.20
CA VAL A 116 -10.51 -3.99 23.21
C VAL A 116 -9.96 -2.63 22.82
N GLN A 117 -8.67 -2.58 22.49
CA GLN A 117 -8.01 -1.34 22.02
C GLN A 117 -8.48 -0.97 20.60
N PHE A 118 -8.67 -1.98 19.74
CA PHE A 118 -9.06 -1.83 18.33
C PHE A 118 -10.35 -2.62 18.05
N PRO A 119 -11.53 -2.10 18.38
CA PRO A 119 -12.81 -2.82 18.25
C PRO A 119 -13.12 -3.34 16.85
N ASP A 120 -12.60 -2.66 15.80
CA ASP A 120 -12.81 -3.05 14.40
C ASP A 120 -12.13 -4.39 14.04
N LEU A 121 -11.13 -4.82 14.81
CA LEU A 121 -10.55 -6.15 14.66
C LEU A 121 -11.57 -7.29 14.83
N LYS A 122 -12.68 -7.05 15.50
CA LYS A 122 -13.79 -8.04 15.60
C LYS A 122 -14.34 -8.41 14.23
N GLN A 123 -14.30 -7.50 13.28
CA GLN A 123 -14.76 -7.72 11.90
C GLN A 123 -13.79 -8.57 11.07
N ALA A 124 -12.56 -8.74 11.58
CA ALA A 124 -11.51 -9.53 10.95
C ALA A 124 -11.46 -10.98 11.45
N ILE A 125 -12.30 -11.35 12.41
CA ILE A 125 -12.35 -12.75 12.93
C ILE A 125 -12.66 -13.71 11.78
N GLY A 126 -11.88 -14.78 11.67
CA GLY A 126 -11.93 -15.76 10.59
C GLY A 126 -11.25 -15.31 9.28
N LYS A 127 -10.74 -14.07 9.21
CA LYS A 127 -10.03 -13.54 8.04
C LYS A 127 -8.50 -13.58 8.24
N THR A 128 -7.79 -13.33 7.16
CA THR A 128 -6.35 -13.08 7.24
C THR A 128 -6.11 -11.59 7.54
N VAL A 129 -5.32 -11.30 8.56
CA VAL A 129 -4.90 -9.95 8.94
C VAL A 129 -3.42 -9.77 8.57
N ILE A 130 -3.07 -8.63 8.02
CA ILE A 130 -1.69 -8.25 7.74
C ILE A 130 -1.32 -7.11 8.70
N THR A 131 -0.23 -7.28 9.44
CA THR A 131 0.32 -6.29 10.37
C THR A 131 1.80 -6.06 10.08
N THR A 132 2.46 -5.22 10.88
CA THR A 132 3.93 -5.21 10.99
C THR A 132 4.39 -5.95 12.24
N ASP A 133 5.70 -6.02 12.44
CA ASP A 133 6.33 -6.49 13.67
C ASP A 133 6.30 -5.45 14.82
N GLY A 134 5.65 -4.31 14.62
CA GLY A 134 5.51 -3.25 15.61
C GLY A 134 6.69 -2.28 15.69
N THR A 135 7.69 -2.41 14.83
CA THR A 135 8.83 -1.47 14.74
C THR A 135 8.56 -0.30 13.79
N THR A 136 7.61 -0.48 12.85
CA THR A 136 7.20 0.54 11.86
C THR A 136 5.69 0.54 11.70
N VAL A 137 5.16 1.50 10.91
CA VAL A 137 3.85 1.40 10.29
C VAL A 137 3.91 0.39 9.14
N LEU A 138 2.78 -0.25 8.80
CA LEU A 138 2.68 -1.12 7.62
C LEU A 138 2.64 -0.30 6.31
N GLY A 139 2.11 0.91 6.38
CA GLY A 139 1.86 1.73 5.19
C GLY A 139 0.69 1.22 4.35
N ALA A 140 -0.29 0.54 4.98
CA ALA A 140 -1.48 0.09 4.27
C ALA A 140 -2.33 1.25 3.77
N ASP A 141 -2.27 2.37 4.43
CA ASP A 141 -2.83 3.66 4.00
C ASP A 141 -1.75 4.45 3.24
N ASP A 142 -1.75 4.53 1.87
CA ASP A 142 -2.81 3.91 1.03
C ASP A 142 -2.26 2.89 0.02
N LYS A 143 -1.19 2.17 0.36
CA LYS A 143 -0.67 1.08 -0.50
C LYS A 143 -1.66 -0.07 -0.68
N ALA A 144 -2.65 -0.20 0.23
CA ALA A 144 -3.73 -1.16 0.06
C ALA A 144 -4.65 -0.74 -1.08
N GLY A 145 -5.04 0.54 -1.14
CA GLY A 145 -5.81 1.08 -2.27
C GLY A 145 -5.06 0.92 -3.59
N VAL A 146 -3.75 1.21 -3.62
CA VAL A 146 -2.91 0.92 -4.80
C VAL A 146 -2.97 -0.55 -5.21
N ALA A 147 -2.86 -1.47 -4.23
CA ALA A 147 -2.91 -2.90 -4.49
C ALA A 147 -4.28 -3.35 -5.02
N GLU A 148 -5.36 -2.78 -4.49
CA GLU A 148 -6.74 -3.07 -4.95
C GLU A 148 -6.98 -2.56 -6.37
N ILE A 149 -6.58 -1.31 -6.67
CA ILE A 149 -6.72 -0.72 -8.01
C ILE A 149 -6.02 -1.58 -9.07
N LEU A 150 -4.88 -2.17 -8.75
CA LEU A 150 -4.09 -2.95 -9.70
C LEU A 150 -4.47 -4.45 -9.75
N THR A 151 -5.51 -4.89 -9.03
CA THR A 151 -5.93 -6.29 -9.00
C THR A 151 -7.19 -6.55 -9.78
#